data_7f9cf0ce20ce305b15891d03999fd30d
#
_entry.id   7f9cf0ce20ce305b15891d03999fd30d
#
_cell.length_a   1.000
_cell.length_b   1.000
_cell.length_c   1.000
_cell.angle_alpha   90.00
_cell.angle_beta   90.00
_cell.angle_gamma   90.00
#
_symmetry.space_group_name_H-M   'P 1'
#
loop_
_entity.id
_entity.type
_entity.pdbx_description
1 polymer ?
#
loop_
_entity_poly.entity_id
_entity_poly.type
_entity_poly.pdbx_seq_one_letter_code
_entity_poly.pdbx_strand_id
1 'polypeptide(L)'
;MAISTKKSEGKGPLKPCSLPAGQRLILTKPIHNWRTTIVAEQGIIRLSTIENDSHPEITVALMSSLDDCTFCYPGSENLQIEAITDCIIKINYEQKVHAANDDFLQEWIFRLYTVRHPIKSEDRLKSLLRLLIIRLGKRTPEGYKLQFLLSHSRLAEMIGTTRSTVSRSLGTLKDKGIISIDEMKEELVVRDSELIPTTATRVTLPL
;
A
#
# COMPACT_ATOMS: atom_id res chain seq x y z
N MET A 1 -17.35 -3.06 11.87
CA MET A 1 -18.48 -3.97 11.58
C MET A 1 -17.87 -5.27 11.06
N ALA A 2 -18.02 -6.38 11.79
CA ALA A 2 -17.46 -7.66 11.37
C ALA A 2 -18.49 -8.37 10.47
N ILE A 3 -18.14 -8.56 9.20
CA ILE A 3 -18.97 -9.36 8.29
C ILE A 3 -18.60 -10.83 8.55
N SER A 4 -19.46 -11.54 9.28
CA SER A 4 -19.33 -12.98 9.49
C SER A 4 -19.61 -13.67 8.16
N THR A 5 -18.57 -14.18 7.51
CA THR A 5 -18.73 -15.03 6.34
C THR A 5 -19.11 -16.44 6.78
N LYS A 6 -20.38 -16.82 6.58
CA LYS A 6 -20.82 -18.22 6.63
C LYS A 6 -19.95 -19.05 5.67
N LYS A 7 -19.57 -20.27 6.14
CA LYS A 7 -18.98 -21.34 5.33
C LYS A 7 -19.53 -21.32 3.90
N SER A 8 -18.73 -20.98 2.92
CA SER A 8 -19.02 -21.26 1.51
C SER A 8 -17.91 -22.15 0.97
N GLU A 9 -18.25 -23.41 0.77
CA GLU A 9 -17.57 -24.31 -0.14
C GLU A 9 -17.49 -23.64 -1.52
N GLY A 10 -16.30 -23.63 -2.12
CA GLY A 10 -15.88 -23.03 -3.39
C GLY A 10 -16.99 -22.60 -4.34
N LYS A 11 -17.35 -21.33 -4.36
CA LYS A 11 -18.27 -20.79 -5.36
C LYS A 11 -18.03 -19.30 -5.59
N GLY A 12 -17.70 -19.00 -6.85
CA GLY A 12 -17.97 -17.75 -7.55
C GLY A 12 -17.37 -16.46 -6.96
N PRO A 13 -17.15 -15.45 -7.79
CA PRO A 13 -16.59 -14.18 -7.33
C PRO A 13 -17.49 -13.58 -6.25
N LEU A 14 -16.88 -13.22 -5.11
CA LEU A 14 -17.59 -12.50 -4.06
C LEU A 14 -18.16 -11.19 -4.63
N LYS A 15 -19.33 -10.78 -4.14
CA LYS A 15 -19.94 -9.52 -4.56
C LYS A 15 -18.99 -8.37 -4.23
N PRO A 16 -18.89 -7.34 -5.11
CA PRO A 16 -18.13 -6.15 -4.83
C PRO A 16 -18.58 -5.52 -3.51
N CYS A 17 -17.62 -5.06 -2.72
CA CYS A 17 -17.84 -4.33 -1.49
C CYS A 17 -17.39 -2.88 -1.69
N SER A 18 -18.28 -1.93 -1.41
CA SER A 18 -17.94 -0.50 -1.40
C SER A 18 -17.40 -0.13 -0.02
N LEU A 19 -16.24 0.49 0.00
CA LEU A 19 -15.57 0.99 1.19
C LEU A 19 -15.28 2.49 1.02
N PRO A 20 -16.03 3.37 1.68
CA PRO A 20 -15.71 4.79 1.77
C PRO A 20 -14.34 5.05 2.39
N ALA A 21 -13.71 6.17 2.01
CA ALA A 21 -12.42 6.60 2.55
C ALA A 21 -12.42 6.60 4.09
N GLY A 22 -11.35 6.11 4.68
CA GLY A 22 -11.18 5.95 6.13
C GLY A 22 -11.87 4.72 6.74
N GLN A 23 -12.72 4.00 6.01
CA GLN A 23 -13.32 2.76 6.52
C GLN A 23 -12.31 1.61 6.54
N ARG A 24 -12.52 0.70 7.51
CA ARG A 24 -11.68 -0.47 7.74
C ARG A 24 -12.48 -1.75 7.70
N LEU A 25 -11.88 -2.78 7.12
CA LEU A 25 -12.39 -4.13 7.03
C LEU A 25 -11.35 -5.11 7.56
N ILE A 26 -11.70 -5.91 8.55
CA ILE A 26 -10.84 -6.98 9.05
C ILE A 26 -10.93 -8.16 8.10
N LEU A 27 -9.77 -8.61 7.60
CA LEU A 27 -9.68 -9.82 6.79
C LEU A 27 -9.71 -11.03 7.69
N THR A 28 -10.66 -11.91 7.44
CA THR A 28 -10.70 -13.21 8.13
C THR A 28 -9.67 -14.13 7.50
N LYS A 29 -8.80 -14.70 8.34
CA LYS A 29 -7.84 -15.72 7.88
C LYS A 29 -8.61 -16.92 7.29
N PRO A 30 -8.30 -17.34 6.06
CA PRO A 30 -8.94 -18.48 5.47
C PRO A 30 -8.57 -19.78 6.21
N ILE A 31 -9.51 -20.73 6.23
CA ILE A 31 -9.26 -22.07 6.74
C ILE A 31 -8.30 -22.77 5.75
N HIS A 32 -7.24 -23.37 6.26
CA HIS A 32 -6.13 -23.91 5.47
C HIS A 32 -5.24 -22.83 4.81
N ASN A 33 -4.17 -23.24 4.16
CA ASN A 33 -3.23 -22.37 3.47
C ASN A 33 -3.78 -21.87 2.11
N TRP A 34 -4.97 -21.29 2.11
CA TRP A 34 -5.56 -20.72 0.91
C TRP A 34 -4.91 -19.37 0.58
N ARG A 35 -4.83 -19.06 -0.69
CA ARG A 35 -4.43 -17.74 -1.15
C ARG A 35 -5.62 -16.79 -1.02
N THR A 36 -5.32 -15.57 -0.62
CA THR A 36 -6.26 -14.46 -0.62
C THR A 36 -5.93 -13.57 -1.81
N THR A 37 -6.91 -13.33 -2.67
CA THR A 37 -6.80 -12.37 -3.76
C THR A 37 -7.74 -11.20 -3.49
N ILE A 38 -7.19 -10.00 -3.48
CA ILE A 38 -7.94 -8.76 -3.36
C ILE A 38 -7.84 -8.03 -4.70
N VAL A 39 -8.97 -7.71 -5.29
CA VAL A 39 -9.05 -6.90 -6.49
C VAL A 39 -9.70 -5.58 -6.12
N ALA A 40 -8.98 -4.48 -6.28
CA ALA A 40 -9.53 -3.14 -6.20
C ALA A 40 -10.02 -2.74 -7.60
N GLU A 41 -11.34 -2.61 -7.80
CA GLU A 41 -11.89 -2.09 -9.06
C GLU A 41 -11.71 -0.57 -9.14
N GLN A 42 -11.67 0.08 -7.97
CA GLN A 42 -11.48 1.52 -7.83
C GLN A 42 -10.82 1.84 -6.49
N GLY A 43 -10.05 2.93 -6.46
CA GLY A 43 -9.48 3.52 -5.24
C GLY A 43 -8.13 2.95 -4.85
N ILE A 44 -7.66 3.42 -3.70
CA ILE A 44 -6.40 3.00 -3.08
C ILE A 44 -6.72 2.40 -1.72
N ILE A 45 -6.25 1.21 -1.47
CA ILE A 45 -6.34 0.55 -0.17
C ILE A 45 -4.96 0.36 0.45
N ARG A 46 -4.96 0.33 1.77
CA ARG A 46 -3.82 -0.01 2.61
C ARG A 46 -4.10 -1.32 3.32
N LEU A 47 -3.16 -2.23 3.24
CA LEU A 47 -3.12 -3.45 4.04
C LEU A 47 -2.22 -3.24 5.24
N SER A 48 -2.68 -3.59 6.43
CA SER A 48 -1.91 -3.49 7.66
C SER A 48 -2.21 -4.62 8.62
N THR A 49 -1.30 -4.84 9.58
CA THR A 49 -1.61 -5.64 10.76
C THR A 49 -2.64 -4.93 11.62
N ILE A 50 -3.30 -5.67 12.50
CA ILE A 50 -4.18 -5.09 13.51
C ILE A 50 -3.34 -4.77 14.75
N GLU A 51 -3.52 -3.55 15.28
CA GLU A 51 -2.92 -3.17 16.55
C GLU A 51 -3.42 -4.06 17.68
N ASN A 52 -2.50 -4.52 18.52
CA ASN A 52 -2.78 -5.27 19.73
C ASN A 52 -1.80 -4.86 20.84
N ASP A 53 -1.95 -5.41 22.04
CA ASP A 53 -1.12 -5.08 23.22
C ASP A 53 0.39 -5.35 23.01
N SER A 54 0.74 -6.20 22.05
CA SER A 54 2.12 -6.60 21.78
C SER A 54 2.77 -5.85 20.62
N HIS A 55 1.96 -5.36 19.66
CA HIS A 55 2.46 -4.74 18.42
C HIS A 55 1.62 -3.54 17.98
N PRO A 56 2.27 -2.44 17.53
CA PRO A 56 1.56 -1.35 16.86
C PRO A 56 0.99 -1.82 15.51
N GLU A 57 0.06 -1.05 14.98
CA GLU A 57 -0.41 -1.25 13.61
C GLU A 57 0.74 -0.99 12.62
N ILE A 58 1.02 -1.95 11.74
CA ILE A 58 2.10 -1.88 10.74
C ILE A 58 1.53 -1.99 9.34
N THR A 59 1.89 -1.04 8.48
CA THR A 59 1.57 -1.12 7.05
C THR A 59 2.40 -2.22 6.39
N VAL A 60 1.73 -3.14 5.71
CA VAL A 60 2.39 -4.23 4.96
C VAL A 60 2.34 -3.99 3.45
N ALA A 61 1.32 -3.31 2.93
CA ALA A 61 1.22 -2.97 1.51
C ALA A 61 0.23 -1.82 1.26
N LEU A 62 0.37 -1.18 0.09
CA LEU A 62 -0.67 -0.38 -0.53
C LEU A 62 -0.96 -0.94 -1.93
N MET A 63 -2.19 -0.83 -2.38
CA MET A 63 -2.57 -1.28 -3.72
C MET A 63 -3.61 -0.37 -4.37
N SER A 64 -3.64 -0.42 -5.68
CA SER A 64 -4.61 0.25 -6.54
C SER A 64 -5.32 -0.76 -7.44
N SER A 65 -6.18 -0.27 -8.32
CA SER A 65 -6.84 -1.09 -9.35
C SER A 65 -5.89 -1.67 -10.42
N LEU A 66 -4.62 -1.29 -10.40
CA LEU A 66 -3.58 -1.78 -11.32
C LEU A 66 -2.79 -2.96 -10.76
N ASP A 67 -3.01 -3.30 -9.49
CA ASP A 67 -2.27 -4.34 -8.80
C ASP A 67 -3.05 -5.66 -8.76
N ASP A 68 -2.34 -6.77 -8.97
CA ASP A 68 -2.83 -8.12 -8.66
C ASP A 68 -2.37 -8.49 -7.25
N CYS A 69 -3.26 -8.24 -6.28
CA CYS A 69 -2.97 -8.46 -4.87
C CYS A 69 -3.33 -9.88 -4.46
N THR A 70 -2.48 -10.84 -4.84
CA THR A 70 -2.60 -12.23 -4.41
C THR A 70 -1.51 -12.60 -3.43
N PHE A 71 -1.86 -13.13 -2.28
CA PHE A 71 -0.90 -13.47 -1.23
C PHE A 71 -1.33 -14.68 -0.39
N CYS A 72 -0.34 -15.31 0.25
CA CYS A 72 -0.58 -16.25 1.34
C CYS A 72 -0.63 -15.48 2.66
N TYR A 73 -1.57 -15.82 3.53
CA TYR A 73 -1.69 -15.15 4.81
C TYR A 73 -0.40 -15.30 5.64
N PRO A 74 0.20 -14.21 6.11
CA PRO A 74 1.43 -14.29 6.89
C PRO A 74 1.15 -14.84 8.29
N GLY A 75 1.64 -16.03 8.60
CA GLY A 75 1.63 -16.60 9.95
C GLY A 75 0.28 -16.58 10.67
N SER A 76 0.28 -16.15 11.92
CA SER A 76 -0.90 -16.02 12.79
C SER A 76 -1.51 -14.62 12.80
N GLU A 77 -0.86 -13.65 12.15
CA GLU A 77 -1.27 -12.25 12.20
C GLU A 77 -2.62 -12.01 11.51
N ASN A 78 -3.46 -11.19 12.13
CA ASN A 78 -4.66 -10.70 11.49
C ASN A 78 -4.33 -9.47 10.64
N LEU A 79 -4.92 -9.40 9.46
CA LEU A 79 -4.79 -8.27 8.56
C LEU A 79 -6.09 -7.47 8.49
N GLN A 80 -5.95 -6.19 8.20
CA GLN A 80 -7.07 -5.31 7.88
C GLN A 80 -6.80 -4.53 6.59
N ILE A 81 -7.88 -4.21 5.91
CA ILE A 81 -7.91 -3.25 4.80
C ILE A 81 -8.37 -1.92 5.36
N GLU A 82 -7.69 -0.84 5.01
CA GLU A 82 -8.11 0.54 5.20
C GLU A 82 -8.28 1.18 3.82
N ALA A 83 -9.46 1.74 3.52
CA ALA A 83 -9.69 2.51 2.32
C ALA A 83 -9.01 3.89 2.47
N ILE A 84 -8.00 4.17 1.65
CA ILE A 84 -7.34 5.49 1.63
C ILE A 84 -8.18 6.50 0.84
N THR A 85 -8.79 6.05 -0.25
CA THR A 85 -9.81 6.78 -1.01
C THR A 85 -11.08 5.94 -1.05
N ASP A 86 -12.17 6.46 -1.60
CA ASP A 86 -13.35 5.63 -1.85
C ASP A 86 -12.99 4.45 -2.74
N CYS A 87 -13.32 3.24 -2.29
CA CYS A 87 -12.91 1.99 -2.92
C CYS A 87 -14.08 1.08 -3.26
N ILE A 88 -13.91 0.32 -4.33
CA ILE A 88 -14.73 -0.85 -4.66
C ILE A 88 -13.78 -2.04 -4.73
N ILE A 89 -13.98 -3.03 -3.87
CA ILE A 89 -13.09 -4.19 -3.75
C ILE A 89 -13.85 -5.51 -3.87
N LYS A 90 -13.15 -6.54 -4.34
CA LYS A 90 -13.56 -7.94 -4.30
C LYS A 90 -12.50 -8.74 -3.58
N ILE A 91 -12.91 -9.69 -2.74
CA ILE A 91 -12.00 -10.57 -2.01
C ILE A 91 -12.35 -11.99 -2.38
N ASN A 92 -11.38 -12.74 -2.88
CA ASN A 92 -11.50 -14.15 -3.22
C ASN A 92 -10.55 -14.99 -2.37
N TYR A 93 -10.95 -16.21 -2.06
CA TYR A 93 -10.13 -17.21 -1.38
C TYR A 93 -10.02 -18.42 -2.28
N GLU A 94 -8.81 -18.81 -2.63
CA GLU A 94 -8.55 -19.93 -3.52
C GLU A 94 -7.64 -20.95 -2.85
N GLN A 95 -7.92 -22.22 -3.11
CA GLN A 95 -7.06 -23.29 -2.64
C GLN A 95 -5.69 -23.14 -3.32
N LYS A 96 -4.60 -23.31 -2.55
CA LYS A 96 -3.23 -23.21 -3.05
C LYS A 96 -2.98 -24.23 -4.16
N VAL A 97 -3.13 -23.83 -5.41
CA VAL A 97 -2.64 -24.56 -6.57
C VAL A 97 -1.23 -24.10 -6.84
N HIS A 98 -0.27 -25.02 -6.82
CA HIS A 98 1.18 -24.86 -6.98
C HIS A 98 1.74 -23.48 -7.37
N ALA A 99 2.71 -23.05 -6.54
CA ALA A 99 3.82 -22.11 -6.83
C ALA A 99 3.56 -21.01 -7.88
N ALA A 100 2.82 -19.98 -7.52
CA ALA A 100 3.12 -18.68 -8.11
C ALA A 100 4.27 -18.07 -7.27
N ASN A 101 5.36 -17.73 -7.93
CA ASN A 101 6.56 -17.19 -7.30
C ASN A 101 6.39 -15.78 -6.74
N ASP A 102 5.25 -15.13 -7.03
CA ASP A 102 5.02 -13.74 -6.69
C ASP A 102 3.94 -13.64 -5.61
N ASP A 103 4.38 -13.46 -4.36
CA ASP A 103 3.52 -13.09 -3.25
C ASP A 103 3.55 -11.56 -3.10
N PHE A 104 2.41 -10.93 -3.34
CA PHE A 104 2.27 -9.47 -3.31
C PHE A 104 2.74 -8.85 -1.99
N LEU A 105 2.43 -9.49 -0.85
CA LEU A 105 2.86 -8.97 0.44
C LEU A 105 4.36 -9.12 0.64
N GLN A 106 4.96 -10.23 0.21
CA GLN A 106 6.41 -10.42 0.31
C GLN A 106 7.17 -9.34 -0.46
N GLU A 107 6.73 -9.03 -1.68
CA GLU A 107 7.32 -7.94 -2.47
C GLU A 107 7.23 -6.59 -1.74
N TRP A 108 6.04 -6.23 -1.24
CA TRP A 108 5.85 -4.96 -0.52
C TRP A 108 6.65 -4.88 0.78
N ILE A 109 6.65 -5.94 1.59
CA ILE A 109 7.41 -6.00 2.84
C ILE A 109 8.90 -5.82 2.55
N PHE A 110 9.44 -6.50 1.53
CA PHE A 110 10.84 -6.33 1.13
C PHE A 110 11.15 -4.88 0.70
N ARG A 111 10.28 -4.26 -0.08
CA ARG A 111 10.45 -2.86 -0.51
C ARG A 111 10.37 -1.89 0.67
N LEU A 112 9.42 -2.07 1.58
CA LEU A 112 9.31 -1.25 2.80
C LEU A 112 10.51 -1.43 3.72
N TYR A 113 11.04 -2.66 3.83
CA TYR A 113 12.30 -2.90 4.53
C TYR A 113 13.45 -2.10 3.91
N THR A 114 13.58 -2.13 2.58
CA THR A 114 14.60 -1.37 1.85
C THR A 114 14.44 0.15 2.04
N VAL A 115 13.21 0.67 2.09
CA VAL A 115 12.91 2.08 2.39
C VAL A 115 13.45 2.51 3.76
N ARG A 116 13.46 1.61 4.73
CA ARG A 116 13.96 1.89 6.11
C ARG A 116 15.47 1.83 6.24
N HIS A 117 16.19 1.32 5.25
CA HIS A 117 17.63 1.09 5.32
C HIS A 117 18.50 2.37 5.38
N PRO A 118 18.19 3.49 4.69
CA PRO A 118 18.97 4.71 4.80
C PRO A 118 19.03 5.24 6.24
N ILE A 119 20.20 5.79 6.63
CA ILE A 119 20.41 6.29 7.99
C ILE A 119 19.55 7.52 8.28
N LYS A 120 19.48 8.47 7.33
CA LYS A 120 18.76 9.73 7.50
C LYS A 120 17.28 9.54 7.21
N SER A 121 16.42 10.07 8.09
CA SER A 121 14.96 10.01 7.93
C SER A 121 14.45 10.75 6.69
N GLU A 122 15.13 11.81 6.23
CA GLU A 122 14.80 12.49 4.98
C GLU A 122 15.00 11.56 3.78
N ASP A 123 16.11 10.81 3.74
CA ASP A 123 16.38 9.85 2.66
C ASP A 123 15.41 8.66 2.67
N ARG A 124 14.98 8.20 3.86
CA ARG A 124 13.92 7.21 4.00
C ARG A 124 12.59 7.74 3.44
N LEU A 125 12.25 9.01 3.73
CA LEU A 125 11.04 9.63 3.20
C LEU A 125 11.10 9.75 1.68
N LYS A 126 12.23 10.18 1.12
CA LYS A 126 12.44 10.21 -0.35
C LYS A 126 12.29 8.83 -0.97
N SER A 127 12.88 7.80 -0.34
CA SER A 127 12.77 6.40 -0.80
C SER A 127 11.32 5.91 -0.75
N LEU A 128 10.56 6.25 0.29
CA LEU A 128 9.13 5.93 0.38
C LEU A 128 8.32 6.64 -0.71
N LEU A 129 8.51 7.96 -0.88
CA LEU A 129 7.80 8.71 -1.92
C LEU A 129 8.11 8.14 -3.31
N ARG A 130 9.36 7.78 -3.58
CA ARG A 130 9.75 7.09 -4.82
C ARG A 130 9.01 5.76 -5.00
N LEU A 131 8.93 4.93 -3.96
CA LEU A 131 8.19 3.67 -4.00
C LEU A 131 6.71 3.90 -4.32
N LEU A 132 6.07 4.84 -3.63
CA LEU A 132 4.66 5.17 -3.83
C LEU A 132 4.40 5.67 -5.26
N ILE A 133 5.28 6.52 -5.80
CA ILE A 133 5.17 7.04 -7.17
C ILE A 133 5.27 5.93 -8.20
N ILE A 134 6.24 5.02 -8.04
CA ILE A 134 6.44 3.91 -8.99
C ILE A 134 5.23 2.98 -8.99
N ARG A 135 4.63 2.74 -7.83
CA ARG A 135 3.53 1.77 -7.68
C ARG A 135 2.16 2.39 -7.93
N LEU A 136 1.92 3.60 -7.46
CA LEU A 136 0.59 4.20 -7.35
C LEU A 136 0.49 5.57 -8.04
N GLY A 137 1.61 6.10 -8.52
CA GLY A 137 1.67 7.42 -9.12
C GLY A 137 1.20 7.44 -10.57
N LYS A 138 0.66 8.58 -10.98
CA LYS A 138 0.33 8.88 -12.38
C LYS A 138 1.32 9.89 -12.94
N ARG A 139 1.78 9.64 -14.17
CA ARG A 139 2.64 10.59 -14.88
C ARG A 139 1.84 11.80 -15.31
N THR A 140 2.42 12.98 -15.12
CA THR A 140 1.88 14.27 -15.57
C THR A 140 2.98 15.06 -16.31
N PRO A 141 2.65 16.12 -17.05
CA PRO A 141 3.67 16.98 -17.68
C PRO A 141 4.65 17.59 -16.66
N GLU A 142 4.23 17.78 -15.43
CA GLU A 142 5.02 18.40 -14.35
C GLU A 142 5.86 17.38 -13.55
N GLY A 143 5.71 16.09 -13.80
CA GLY A 143 6.36 15.02 -13.04
C GLY A 143 5.45 13.84 -12.76
N TYR A 144 5.41 13.39 -11.52
CA TYR A 144 4.52 12.31 -11.09
C TYR A 144 3.61 12.80 -9.96
N LYS A 145 2.36 12.34 -9.99
CA LYS A 145 1.33 12.73 -9.05
C LYS A 145 0.75 11.51 -8.32
N LEU A 146 0.68 11.61 -7.00
CA LEU A 146 -0.17 10.74 -6.18
C LEU A 146 -1.51 11.47 -5.97
N GLN A 147 -2.61 10.80 -6.26
CA GLN A 147 -3.97 11.32 -6.12
C GLN A 147 -4.58 10.93 -4.76
N PHE A 148 -3.78 10.95 -3.74
CA PHE A 148 -4.14 10.75 -2.34
C PHE A 148 -3.01 11.26 -1.45
N LEU A 149 -3.34 11.54 -0.19
CA LEU A 149 -2.37 11.88 0.84
C LEU A 149 -2.39 10.83 1.96
N LEU A 150 -1.20 10.44 2.39
CA LEU A 150 -1.04 9.68 3.63
C LEU A 150 -0.79 10.66 4.78
N SER A 151 -1.40 10.41 5.92
CA SER A 151 -1.14 11.21 7.12
C SER A 151 0.35 11.15 7.50
N HIS A 152 0.87 12.20 8.12
CA HIS A 152 2.26 12.22 8.60
C HIS A 152 2.55 11.08 9.58
N SER A 153 1.54 10.61 10.33
CA SER A 153 1.68 9.45 11.21
C SER A 153 1.88 8.15 10.43
N ARG A 154 1.15 7.97 9.30
CA ARG A 154 1.31 6.79 8.42
C ARG A 154 2.68 6.80 7.74
N LEU A 155 3.10 7.95 7.22
CA LEU A 155 4.44 8.08 6.64
C LEU A 155 5.53 7.79 7.69
N ALA A 156 5.36 8.29 8.91
CA ALA A 156 6.29 8.08 10.02
C ALA A 156 6.40 6.59 10.41
N GLU A 157 5.26 5.90 10.51
CA GLU A 157 5.20 4.47 10.75
C GLU A 157 5.96 3.71 9.66
N MET A 158 5.67 4.00 8.38
CA MET A 158 6.28 3.30 7.25
C MET A 158 7.79 3.47 7.16
N ILE A 159 8.34 4.62 7.53
CA ILE A 159 9.81 4.88 7.48
C ILE A 159 10.53 4.73 8.82
N GLY A 160 9.81 4.34 9.88
CA GLY A 160 10.38 4.13 11.20
C GLY A 160 10.94 5.42 11.83
N THR A 161 10.10 6.47 11.93
CA THR A 161 10.46 7.76 12.53
C THR A 161 9.25 8.38 13.25
N THR A 162 9.35 9.63 13.69
CA THR A 162 8.26 10.35 14.35
C THR A 162 7.46 11.22 13.37
N ARG A 163 6.17 11.47 13.69
CA ARG A 163 5.31 12.39 12.93
C ARG A 163 5.95 13.76 12.75
N SER A 164 6.58 14.31 13.80
CA SER A 164 7.24 15.63 13.76
C SER A 164 8.43 15.64 12.81
N THR A 165 9.20 14.56 12.74
CA THR A 165 10.31 14.41 11.79
C THR A 165 9.81 14.39 10.35
N VAL A 166 8.74 13.64 10.06
CA VAL A 166 8.10 13.61 8.74
C VAL A 166 7.60 15.00 8.35
N SER A 167 6.90 15.70 9.25
CA SER A 167 6.38 17.04 8.99
C SER A 167 7.51 18.01 8.59
N ARG A 168 8.63 17.98 9.32
CA ARG A 168 9.81 18.82 9.02
C ARG A 168 10.44 18.44 7.68
N SER A 169 10.62 17.15 7.42
CA SER A 169 11.21 16.66 6.16
C SER A 169 10.34 17.00 4.94
N LEU A 170 9.01 16.89 5.05
CA LEU A 170 8.08 17.32 3.99
C LEU A 170 8.18 18.82 3.75
N GLY A 171 8.26 19.64 4.82
CA GLY A 171 8.51 21.08 4.70
C GLY A 171 9.79 21.37 3.91
N THR A 172 10.89 20.73 4.30
CA THR A 172 12.19 20.88 3.59
C THR A 172 12.09 20.50 2.12
N LEU A 173 11.39 19.41 1.77
CA LEU A 173 11.19 18.99 0.38
C LEU A 173 10.32 19.99 -0.41
N LYS A 174 9.30 20.57 0.24
CA LYS A 174 8.47 21.64 -0.36
C LYS A 174 9.30 22.90 -0.62
N ASP A 175 10.07 23.34 0.36
CA ASP A 175 10.92 24.55 0.26
C ASP A 175 11.97 24.40 -0.85
N LYS A 176 12.49 23.19 -1.06
CA LYS A 176 13.40 22.86 -2.18
C LYS A 176 12.69 22.72 -3.53
N GLY A 177 11.37 22.79 -3.58
CA GLY A 177 10.60 22.62 -4.81
C GLY A 177 10.55 21.17 -5.34
N ILE A 178 11.03 20.19 -4.55
CA ILE A 178 11.06 18.77 -4.93
C ILE A 178 9.64 18.19 -4.96
N ILE A 179 8.82 18.60 -4.01
CA ILE A 179 7.41 18.20 -3.93
C ILE A 179 6.50 19.43 -3.83
N SER A 180 5.26 19.27 -4.27
CA SER A 180 4.15 20.16 -3.93
C SER A 180 2.98 19.35 -3.40
N ILE A 181 2.27 19.87 -2.42
CA ILE A 181 1.11 19.24 -1.79
C ILE A 181 -0.07 20.18 -1.93
N ASP A 182 -1.16 19.68 -2.49
CA ASP A 182 -2.46 20.33 -2.54
C ASP A 182 -3.39 19.56 -1.58
N GLU A 183 -3.58 20.11 -0.38
CA GLU A 183 -4.42 19.50 0.66
C GLU A 183 -5.90 19.48 0.30
N MET A 184 -6.36 20.45 -0.50
CA MET A 184 -7.77 20.54 -0.94
C MET A 184 -8.13 19.45 -1.93
N LYS A 185 -7.16 19.06 -2.78
CA LYS A 185 -7.33 17.99 -3.76
C LYS A 185 -6.79 16.65 -3.28
N GLU A 186 -6.20 16.62 -2.08
CA GLU A 186 -5.49 15.43 -1.56
C GLU A 186 -4.43 14.92 -2.54
N GLU A 187 -3.66 15.83 -3.16
CA GLU A 187 -2.67 15.49 -4.17
C GLU A 187 -1.26 15.83 -3.72
N LEU A 188 -0.31 14.95 -4.04
CA LEU A 188 1.13 15.19 -3.90
C LEU A 188 1.78 15.04 -5.29
N VAL A 189 2.46 16.11 -5.73
CA VAL A 189 3.22 16.10 -6.98
C VAL A 189 4.71 16.10 -6.65
N VAL A 190 5.45 15.24 -7.33
CA VAL A 190 6.91 15.16 -7.26
C VAL A 190 7.49 15.65 -8.56
N ARG A 191 8.35 16.68 -8.48
CA ARG A 191 8.95 17.38 -9.60
C ARG A 191 10.42 17.06 -9.82
N ASP A 192 11.09 16.56 -8.79
CA ASP A 192 12.53 16.30 -8.85
C ASP A 192 12.85 15.04 -9.65
N SER A 193 13.74 15.20 -10.65
CA SER A 193 14.26 14.08 -11.44
C SER A 193 15.04 13.05 -10.60
N GLU A 194 15.59 13.43 -9.46
CA GLU A 194 16.30 12.49 -8.57
C GLU A 194 15.34 11.52 -7.87
N LEU A 195 14.09 11.92 -7.61
CA LEU A 195 13.05 11.04 -7.09
C LEU A 195 12.38 10.24 -8.19
N ILE A 196 12.43 10.72 -9.43
CA ILE A 196 11.79 10.09 -10.58
C ILE A 196 12.80 9.13 -11.22
N PRO A 197 12.51 7.85 -11.35
CA PRO A 197 13.42 6.93 -12.04
C PRO A 197 13.55 7.36 -13.51
N THR A 198 14.77 7.66 -13.94
CA THR A 198 15.11 8.16 -15.29
C THR A 198 14.77 7.14 -16.39
N THR A 199 14.56 5.89 -16.04
CA THR A 199 13.99 4.83 -16.88
C THR A 199 13.48 3.74 -15.95
N ALA A 200 12.17 3.65 -15.77
CA ALA A 200 11.57 2.39 -15.36
C ALA A 200 11.62 1.44 -16.56
N THR A 201 12.79 0.87 -16.82
CA THR A 201 12.86 -0.35 -17.60
C THR A 201 12.07 -1.37 -16.79
N ARG A 202 10.83 -1.65 -17.22
CA ARG A 202 10.17 -2.89 -16.83
C ARG A 202 11.10 -3.98 -17.34
N VAL A 203 11.92 -4.52 -16.46
CA VAL A 203 12.60 -5.78 -16.71
C VAL A 203 11.50 -6.82 -16.65
N THR A 204 10.87 -7.06 -17.80
CA THR A 204 10.20 -8.31 -18.07
C THR A 204 11.32 -9.32 -18.14
N LEU A 205 11.51 -10.09 -17.08
CA LEU A 205 12.31 -11.29 -17.15
C LEU A 205 11.62 -12.19 -18.18
N PRO A 206 12.37 -12.70 -19.19
CA PRO A 206 11.81 -13.70 -20.08
C PRO A 206 11.46 -14.96 -19.28
N LEU A 207 10.29 -15.53 -19.61
CA LEU A 207 9.81 -16.82 -19.15
C LEU A 207 10.80 -17.94 -19.47
#